data_85030f8305a8f3d72e4ee6dbda164ddd
#
_entry.id   85030f8305a8f3d72e4ee6dbda164ddd
#
_cell.length_a   1.000
_cell.length_b   1.000
_cell.length_c   1.000
_cell.angle_alpha   90.00
_cell.angle_beta   90.00
_cell.angle_gamma   90.00
#
_symmetry.space_group_name_H-M   'P 1'
#
loop_
_entity.id
_entity.type
_entity.pdbx_description
1 polymer ?
#
loop_
_entity_poly.entity_id
_entity_poly.type
_entity_poly.pdbx_seq_one_letter_code
_entity_poly.pdbx_strand_id
1 'polypeptide(L)'
;SQVALPGGCNIGSRPIDQHIKGFEMLGATVETIDGMVCANADKLVGASIYMDVVSVGATMNIMLAAVLARGLTVIENAAKEPHIVDLALFLNSMGADIRGAGTDVIKIRGVEKLHGCTYSIIPDQIEAGTYMVAAATCGGDVLVKNVIPKHLESISAKLEEAGAEIIEYDDAVRVTRFKPLTKCN
;
A
#
# COMPACT_ATOMS: atom_id res chain seq x y z
N SER A 1 14.14 -19.04 0.01
CA SER A 1 13.24 -18.61 -1.08
C SER A 1 14.02 -17.89 -2.16
N GLN A 2 13.61 -18.05 -3.43
CA GLN A 2 14.20 -17.37 -4.58
C GLN A 2 13.09 -16.67 -5.36
N VAL A 3 13.29 -15.41 -5.71
CA VAL A 3 12.31 -14.60 -6.44
C VAL A 3 13.04 -13.77 -7.51
N ALA A 4 12.52 -13.73 -8.73
CA ALA A 4 13.05 -12.85 -9.77
C ALA A 4 12.88 -11.38 -9.38
N LEU A 5 13.79 -10.53 -9.82
CA LEU A 5 13.64 -9.09 -9.67
C LEU A 5 12.28 -8.64 -10.28
N PRO A 6 11.56 -7.72 -9.62
CA PRO A 6 10.25 -7.33 -10.06
C PRO A 6 10.28 -6.62 -11.42
N GLY A 7 9.41 -7.06 -12.32
CA GLY A 7 9.06 -6.33 -13.52
C GLY A 7 8.07 -5.20 -13.22
N GLY A 8 7.50 -4.61 -14.24
CA GLY A 8 6.45 -3.59 -14.11
C GLY A 8 6.45 -2.61 -15.27
N CYS A 9 5.76 -1.47 -15.07
CA CYS A 9 5.72 -0.40 -16.06
C CYS A 9 7.11 0.17 -16.31
N ASN A 10 7.42 0.51 -17.56
CA ASN A 10 8.70 1.11 -17.96
C ASN A 10 8.74 2.62 -17.64
N ILE A 11 8.52 2.98 -16.38
CA ILE A 11 8.51 4.37 -15.88
C ILE A 11 9.70 4.68 -14.96
N GLY A 12 10.65 3.75 -14.83
CA GLY A 12 11.84 3.89 -14.00
C GLY A 12 12.28 2.60 -13.33
N SER A 13 13.39 2.68 -12.59
CA SER A 13 13.89 1.56 -11.80
C SER A 13 12.89 1.21 -10.68
N ARG A 14 12.82 -0.07 -10.32
CA ARG A 14 12.03 -0.59 -9.20
C ARG A 14 12.98 -1.03 -8.08
N PRO A 15 13.48 -0.09 -7.25
CA PRO A 15 14.40 -0.44 -6.19
C PRO A 15 13.70 -1.30 -5.14
N ILE A 16 14.40 -2.32 -4.66
CA ILE A 16 13.92 -3.25 -3.63
C ILE A 16 14.79 -3.18 -2.37
N ASP A 17 15.64 -2.18 -2.27
CA ASP A 17 16.58 -1.94 -1.16
C ASP A 17 15.87 -1.92 0.19
N GLN A 18 14.72 -1.24 0.30
CA GLN A 18 13.94 -1.17 1.55
C GLN A 18 13.31 -2.52 1.91
N HIS A 19 12.95 -3.36 0.92
CA HIS A 19 12.49 -4.72 1.17
C HIS A 19 13.62 -5.58 1.73
N ILE A 20 14.79 -5.53 1.09
CA ILE A 20 15.99 -6.28 1.52
C ILE A 20 16.37 -5.86 2.93
N LYS A 21 16.51 -4.55 3.17
CA LYS A 21 16.82 -3.98 4.49
C LYS A 21 15.86 -4.51 5.56
N GLY A 22 14.55 -4.50 5.27
CA GLY A 22 13.54 -4.99 6.21
C GLY A 22 13.70 -6.47 6.56
N PHE A 23 13.96 -7.32 5.57
CA PHE A 23 14.19 -8.75 5.81
C PHE A 23 15.50 -9.03 6.56
N GLU A 24 16.58 -8.32 6.23
CA GLU A 24 17.87 -8.43 6.93
C GLU A 24 17.75 -8.01 8.39
N MET A 25 17.02 -6.92 8.66
CA MET A 25 16.75 -6.46 10.04
C MET A 25 15.94 -7.50 10.84
N LEU A 26 15.07 -8.27 10.18
CA LEU A 26 14.35 -9.39 10.79
C LEU A 26 15.21 -10.66 10.94
N GLY A 27 16.48 -10.63 10.50
CA GLY A 27 17.43 -11.73 10.64
C GLY A 27 17.51 -12.68 9.43
N ALA A 28 16.99 -12.29 8.27
CA ALA A 28 17.21 -13.02 7.04
C ALA A 28 18.56 -12.64 6.42
N THR A 29 19.17 -13.59 5.71
CA THR A 29 20.29 -13.33 4.78
C THR A 29 19.71 -13.17 3.40
N VAL A 30 20.00 -12.05 2.73
CA VAL A 30 19.48 -11.76 1.38
C VAL A 30 20.65 -11.53 0.43
N GLU A 31 20.65 -12.24 -0.69
CA GLU A 31 21.66 -12.14 -1.74
C GLU A 31 20.98 -11.99 -3.10
N THR A 32 21.60 -11.28 -4.02
CA THR A 32 21.15 -11.24 -5.42
C THR A 32 22.12 -12.02 -6.27
N ILE A 33 21.64 -13.14 -6.85
CA ILE A 33 22.43 -14.06 -7.67
C ILE A 33 21.73 -14.22 -9.01
N ASP A 34 22.40 -13.94 -10.11
CA ASP A 34 21.89 -14.10 -11.49
C ASP A 34 20.51 -13.43 -11.71
N GLY A 35 20.31 -12.24 -11.16
CA GLY A 35 19.04 -11.51 -11.27
C GLY A 35 17.89 -12.06 -10.39
N MET A 36 18.21 -13.00 -9.50
CA MET A 36 17.28 -13.55 -8.51
C MET A 36 17.62 -13.04 -7.12
N VAL A 37 16.62 -12.64 -6.36
CA VAL A 37 16.74 -12.37 -4.93
C VAL A 37 16.59 -13.69 -4.17
N CYS A 38 17.64 -14.07 -3.46
CA CYS A 38 17.69 -15.27 -2.64
C CYS A 38 17.62 -14.87 -1.16
N ALA A 39 16.56 -15.23 -0.47
CA ALA A 39 16.40 -14.94 0.95
C ALA A 39 16.30 -16.23 1.78
N ASN A 40 17.11 -16.32 2.82
CA ASN A 40 17.14 -17.43 3.77
C ASN A 40 17.06 -16.92 5.21
N ALA A 41 16.31 -17.61 6.04
CA ALA A 41 16.27 -17.40 7.49
C ALA A 41 15.90 -18.72 8.17
N ASP A 42 16.58 -19.05 9.25
CA ASP A 42 16.15 -20.15 10.13
C ASP A 42 14.95 -19.72 10.94
N LYS A 43 14.98 -18.51 11.48
CA LYS A 43 13.89 -17.87 12.22
C LYS A 43 13.95 -16.36 12.03
N LEU A 44 12.80 -15.75 11.84
CA LEU A 44 12.69 -14.30 11.85
C LEU A 44 12.50 -13.81 13.30
N VAL A 45 13.17 -12.71 13.64
CA VAL A 45 13.12 -12.07 14.96
C VAL A 45 12.73 -10.61 14.79
N GLY A 46 11.79 -10.16 15.60
CA GLY A 46 11.31 -8.78 15.58
C GLY A 46 12.45 -7.78 15.86
N ALA A 47 12.40 -6.66 15.14
CA ALA A 47 13.39 -5.60 15.18
C ALA A 47 12.75 -4.22 15.03
N SER A 48 13.50 -3.15 15.38
CA SER A 48 13.15 -1.78 14.99
C SER A 48 13.72 -1.47 13.62
N ILE A 49 12.85 -1.16 12.67
CA ILE A 49 13.17 -0.97 11.25
C ILE A 49 12.76 0.43 10.83
N TYR A 50 13.74 1.30 10.61
CA TYR A 50 13.50 2.63 10.04
C TYR A 50 13.58 2.55 8.51
N MET A 51 12.50 2.97 7.84
CA MET A 51 12.44 3.06 6.38
C MET A 51 13.11 4.35 5.92
N ASP A 52 14.20 4.27 5.15
CA ASP A 52 14.90 5.46 4.66
C ASP A 52 14.05 6.27 3.69
N VAL A 53 13.20 5.56 2.95
CA VAL A 53 12.19 6.11 2.04
C VAL A 53 10.86 5.43 2.33
N VAL A 54 9.78 6.20 2.39
CA VAL A 54 8.42 5.65 2.50
C VAL A 54 8.16 4.74 1.29
N SER A 55 7.90 3.48 1.54
CA SER A 55 7.62 2.48 0.50
C SER A 55 6.45 1.61 0.91
N VAL A 56 5.38 1.67 0.13
CA VAL A 56 4.17 0.83 0.32
C VAL A 56 4.51 -0.64 0.26
N GLY A 57 5.18 -1.07 -0.83
CA GLY A 57 5.52 -2.48 -1.03
C GLY A 57 6.44 -3.03 0.06
N ALA A 58 7.46 -2.26 0.48
CA ALA A 58 8.34 -2.68 1.56
C ALA A 58 7.60 -2.75 2.90
N THR A 59 6.76 -1.77 3.22
CA THR A 59 5.92 -1.78 4.44
C THR A 59 5.06 -3.05 4.47
N MET A 60 4.35 -3.37 3.38
CA MET A 60 3.52 -4.59 3.29
C MET A 60 4.35 -5.86 3.47
N ASN A 61 5.48 -5.99 2.79
CA ASN A 61 6.32 -7.19 2.85
C ASN A 61 6.93 -7.39 4.24
N ILE A 62 7.37 -6.30 4.89
CA ILE A 62 7.87 -6.36 6.27
C ILE A 62 6.74 -6.75 7.22
N MET A 63 5.54 -6.19 7.06
CA MET A 63 4.37 -6.58 7.86
C MET A 63 4.09 -8.08 7.73
N LEU A 64 4.01 -8.60 6.50
CA LEU A 64 3.77 -10.02 6.24
C LEU A 64 4.83 -10.94 6.86
N ALA A 65 6.08 -10.54 6.85
CA ALA A 65 7.17 -11.31 7.49
C ALA A 65 7.12 -11.21 9.02
N ALA A 66 6.81 -10.01 9.55
CA ALA A 66 6.85 -9.71 10.97
C ALA A 66 5.72 -10.40 11.77
N VAL A 67 4.57 -10.69 11.16
CA VAL A 67 3.44 -11.31 11.88
C VAL A 67 3.76 -12.68 12.46
N LEU A 68 4.74 -13.38 11.91
CA LEU A 68 5.22 -14.68 12.41
C LEU A 68 6.66 -14.60 12.96
N ALA A 69 7.27 -13.41 13.01
CA ALA A 69 8.59 -13.22 13.58
C ALA A 69 8.52 -13.27 15.12
N ARG A 70 9.54 -13.82 15.77
CA ARG A 70 9.56 -13.92 17.23
C ARG A 70 9.80 -12.54 17.88
N GLY A 71 8.86 -12.07 18.69
CA GLY A 71 9.02 -10.84 19.47
C GLY A 71 8.25 -9.65 18.87
N LEU A 72 8.76 -8.45 19.04
CA LEU A 72 8.14 -7.20 18.60
C LEU A 72 8.93 -6.60 17.41
N THR A 73 8.23 -6.32 16.33
CA THR A 73 8.74 -5.50 15.23
C THR A 73 8.13 -4.11 15.30
N VAL A 74 8.95 -3.09 15.11
CA VAL A 74 8.51 -1.69 14.98
C VAL A 74 8.99 -1.19 13.61
N ILE A 75 8.06 -0.78 12.76
CA ILE A 75 8.37 -0.15 11.48
C ILE A 75 8.17 1.35 11.67
N GLU A 76 9.21 2.14 11.46
CA GLU A 76 9.19 3.60 11.53
C GLU A 76 9.30 4.19 10.11
N ASN A 77 8.69 5.34 9.89
CA ASN A 77 8.53 5.97 8.57
C ASN A 77 7.77 5.04 7.58
N ALA A 78 6.78 4.31 8.10
CA ALA A 78 5.95 3.39 7.35
C ALA A 78 5.02 4.12 6.38
N ALA A 79 4.60 3.43 5.32
CA ALA A 79 3.53 3.87 4.43
C ALA A 79 2.18 3.92 5.17
N LYS A 80 1.32 4.88 4.81
CA LYS A 80 0.07 5.20 5.54
C LYS A 80 -1.20 4.95 4.69
N GLU A 81 -1.02 4.55 3.46
CA GLU A 81 -2.08 4.38 2.48
C GLU A 81 -3.18 3.44 2.98
N PRO A 82 -4.43 3.63 2.55
CA PRO A 82 -5.58 2.85 3.02
C PRO A 82 -5.40 1.33 2.94
N HIS A 83 -4.74 0.84 1.90
CA HIS A 83 -4.48 -0.59 1.73
C HIS A 83 -3.44 -1.16 2.72
N ILE A 84 -2.60 -0.32 3.36
CA ILE A 84 -1.76 -0.74 4.50
C ILE A 84 -2.64 -1.01 5.72
N VAL A 85 -3.63 -0.15 5.96
CA VAL A 85 -4.61 -0.32 7.04
C VAL A 85 -5.45 -1.57 6.78
N ASP A 86 -5.92 -1.74 5.55
CA ASP A 86 -6.72 -2.90 5.15
C ASP A 86 -5.95 -4.21 5.34
N LEU A 87 -4.67 -4.27 4.92
CA LEU A 87 -3.80 -5.43 5.16
C LEU A 87 -3.65 -5.73 6.65
N ALA A 88 -3.46 -4.70 7.48
CA ALA A 88 -3.34 -4.88 8.93
C ALA A 88 -4.64 -5.43 9.54
N LEU A 89 -5.79 -4.92 9.11
CA LEU A 89 -7.11 -5.41 9.55
C LEU A 89 -7.35 -6.86 9.10
N PHE A 90 -6.99 -7.18 7.85
CA PHE A 90 -7.06 -8.55 7.35
C PHE A 90 -6.19 -9.50 8.18
N LEU A 91 -4.92 -9.17 8.40
CA LEU A 91 -4.01 -10.00 9.20
C LEU A 91 -4.48 -10.12 10.66
N ASN A 92 -4.98 -9.03 11.25
CA ASN A 92 -5.54 -9.06 12.61
C ASN A 92 -6.79 -9.96 12.68
N SER A 93 -7.63 -9.99 11.64
CA SER A 93 -8.76 -10.92 11.58
C SER A 93 -8.33 -12.39 11.45
N MET A 94 -7.08 -12.64 11.04
CA MET A 94 -6.43 -13.96 11.04
C MET A 94 -5.71 -14.28 12.36
N GLY A 95 -5.74 -13.38 13.34
CA GLY A 95 -5.11 -13.56 14.65
C GLY A 95 -3.74 -12.92 14.84
N ALA A 96 -3.31 -12.02 13.93
CA ALA A 96 -2.12 -11.19 14.14
C ALA A 96 -2.35 -10.12 15.23
N ASP A 97 -1.27 -9.51 15.73
CA ASP A 97 -1.30 -8.34 16.63
C ASP A 97 -0.52 -7.18 15.97
N ILE A 98 -1.23 -6.42 15.14
CA ILE A 98 -0.71 -5.25 14.41
C ILE A 98 -1.42 -4.01 14.89
N ARG A 99 -0.66 -2.98 15.24
CA ARG A 99 -1.17 -1.67 15.70
C ARG A 99 -0.46 -0.53 15.01
N GLY A 100 -1.14 0.60 14.85
CA GLY A 100 -0.57 1.83 14.27
C GLY A 100 -0.57 1.86 12.75
N ALA A 101 -1.16 0.90 12.04
CA ALA A 101 -1.36 0.99 10.59
C ALA A 101 -2.16 2.27 10.24
N GLY A 102 -1.73 2.98 9.19
CA GLY A 102 -2.24 4.30 8.83
C GLY A 102 -1.48 5.46 9.50
N THR A 103 -0.52 5.17 10.37
CA THR A 103 0.44 6.14 10.93
C THR A 103 1.85 5.84 10.42
N ASP A 104 2.81 6.69 10.75
CA ASP A 104 4.22 6.50 10.40
C ASP A 104 4.92 5.43 11.24
N VAL A 105 4.26 4.90 12.29
CA VAL A 105 4.83 3.86 13.15
C VAL A 105 3.86 2.69 13.26
N ILE A 106 4.28 1.53 12.77
CA ILE A 106 3.54 0.28 12.86
C ILE A 106 4.25 -0.67 13.82
N LYS A 107 3.51 -1.20 14.79
CA LYS A 107 4.00 -2.16 15.78
C LYS A 107 3.34 -3.51 15.54
N ILE A 108 4.15 -4.57 15.46
CA ILE A 108 3.71 -5.93 15.15
C ILE A 108 4.30 -6.87 16.19
N ARG A 109 3.45 -7.49 16.97
CA ARG A 109 3.86 -8.58 17.86
C ARG A 109 3.66 -9.89 17.13
N GLY A 110 4.74 -10.61 16.88
CA GLY A 110 4.68 -11.90 16.20
C GLY A 110 3.86 -12.93 16.98
N VAL A 111 3.11 -13.73 16.23
CA VAL A 111 2.28 -14.82 16.75
C VAL A 111 2.78 -16.16 16.24
N GLU A 112 2.43 -17.26 16.94
CA GLU A 112 2.89 -18.60 16.56
C GLU A 112 2.25 -19.09 15.26
N LYS A 113 0.98 -18.72 15.02
CA LYS A 113 0.21 -19.10 13.82
C LYS A 113 -0.91 -18.12 13.54
N LEU A 114 -1.30 -18.06 12.29
CA LEU A 114 -2.52 -17.41 11.82
C LEU A 114 -3.58 -18.45 11.50
N HIS A 115 -4.84 -18.05 11.48
CA HIS A 115 -5.98 -18.88 11.06
C HIS A 115 -6.67 -18.27 9.83
N GLY A 116 -7.50 -19.06 9.15
CA GLY A 116 -8.30 -18.55 8.04
C GLY A 116 -9.42 -17.62 8.52
N CYS A 117 -9.83 -16.69 7.66
CA CYS A 117 -10.98 -15.81 7.89
C CYS A 117 -11.73 -15.53 6.59
N THR A 118 -12.95 -15.01 6.71
CA THR A 118 -13.66 -14.35 5.63
C THR A 118 -13.46 -12.86 5.78
N TYR A 119 -13.01 -12.19 4.73
CA TYR A 119 -12.69 -10.77 4.74
C TYR A 119 -13.15 -10.09 3.46
N SER A 120 -13.71 -8.89 3.57
CA SER A 120 -14.05 -8.05 2.42
C SER A 120 -12.98 -6.99 2.25
N ILE A 121 -12.25 -7.04 1.14
CA ILE A 121 -11.23 -6.03 0.80
C ILE A 121 -11.90 -4.70 0.48
N ILE A 122 -11.21 -3.60 0.82
CA ILE A 122 -11.66 -2.25 0.44
C ILE A 122 -11.60 -2.06 -1.09
N PRO A 123 -12.41 -1.14 -1.65
CA PRO A 123 -12.30 -0.75 -3.05
C PRO A 123 -10.91 -0.23 -3.41
N ASP A 124 -10.44 -0.54 -4.62
CA ASP A 124 -9.15 -0.07 -5.13
C ASP A 124 -9.23 1.42 -5.49
N GLN A 125 -8.56 2.25 -4.68
CA GLN A 125 -8.48 3.70 -4.91
C GLN A 125 -7.72 4.06 -6.20
N ILE A 126 -6.78 3.22 -6.64
CA ILE A 126 -5.99 3.46 -7.86
C ILE A 126 -6.87 3.25 -9.09
N GLU A 127 -7.65 2.17 -9.10
CA GLU A 127 -8.63 1.91 -10.14
C GLU A 127 -9.69 3.03 -10.19
N ALA A 128 -10.27 3.38 -9.06
CA ALA A 128 -11.25 4.46 -8.96
C ALA A 128 -10.69 5.79 -9.47
N GLY A 129 -9.50 6.19 -9.00
CA GLY A 129 -8.82 7.40 -9.44
C GLY A 129 -8.50 7.40 -10.94
N THR A 130 -8.16 6.25 -11.50
CA THR A 130 -7.92 6.10 -12.94
C THR A 130 -9.18 6.42 -13.75
N TYR A 131 -10.35 5.92 -13.34
CA TYR A 131 -11.61 6.24 -13.99
C TYR A 131 -12.03 7.70 -13.79
N MET A 132 -11.76 8.29 -12.62
CA MET A 132 -11.99 9.72 -12.37
C MET A 132 -11.15 10.59 -13.31
N VAL A 133 -9.86 10.28 -13.46
CA VAL A 133 -8.95 10.98 -14.40
C VAL A 133 -9.41 10.78 -15.85
N ALA A 134 -9.82 9.58 -16.22
CA ALA A 134 -10.35 9.31 -17.57
C ALA A 134 -11.60 10.15 -17.85
N ALA A 135 -12.55 10.23 -16.92
CA ALA A 135 -13.75 11.05 -17.03
C ALA A 135 -13.40 12.54 -17.20
N ALA A 136 -12.50 13.06 -16.36
CA ALA A 136 -12.04 14.44 -16.47
C ALA A 136 -11.31 14.72 -17.77
N THR A 137 -10.50 13.79 -18.28
CA THR A 137 -9.71 13.95 -19.51
C THR A 137 -10.59 13.87 -20.76
N CYS A 138 -11.49 12.89 -20.83
CA CYS A 138 -12.38 12.71 -22.00
C CYS A 138 -13.56 13.69 -22.03
N GLY A 139 -13.96 14.20 -20.86
CA GLY A 139 -15.14 15.02 -20.68
C GLY A 139 -16.42 14.17 -20.54
N GLY A 140 -17.50 14.83 -20.16
CA GLY A 140 -18.78 14.20 -19.92
C GLY A 140 -19.16 14.14 -18.44
N ASP A 141 -19.91 13.12 -18.06
CA ASP A 141 -20.51 12.95 -16.73
C ASP A 141 -20.45 11.47 -16.35
N VAL A 142 -19.64 11.12 -15.37
CA VAL A 142 -19.39 9.75 -14.93
C VAL A 142 -19.57 9.62 -13.42
N LEU A 143 -20.33 8.63 -12.98
CA LEU A 143 -20.49 8.25 -11.59
C LEU A 143 -19.68 6.98 -11.31
N VAL A 144 -18.61 7.10 -10.52
CA VAL A 144 -17.77 6.01 -10.02
C VAL A 144 -18.37 5.51 -8.71
N LYS A 145 -18.87 4.26 -8.69
CA LYS A 145 -19.57 3.65 -7.56
C LYS A 145 -18.71 2.64 -6.82
N ASN A 146 -19.18 2.27 -5.62
CA ASN A 146 -18.50 1.33 -4.71
C ASN A 146 -17.08 1.77 -4.41
N VAL A 147 -16.91 3.03 -4.03
CA VAL A 147 -15.64 3.63 -3.64
C VAL A 147 -15.75 4.21 -2.23
N ILE A 148 -14.63 4.51 -1.62
CA ILE A 148 -14.55 5.26 -0.38
C ILE A 148 -14.04 6.66 -0.74
N PRO A 149 -14.91 7.70 -0.82
CA PRO A 149 -14.53 9.03 -1.30
C PRO A 149 -13.35 9.61 -0.53
N LYS A 150 -13.28 9.39 0.77
CA LYS A 150 -12.16 9.80 1.62
C LYS A 150 -10.78 9.30 1.14
N HIS A 151 -10.72 8.16 0.46
CA HIS A 151 -9.47 7.65 -0.12
C HIS A 151 -9.08 8.35 -1.42
N LEU A 152 -9.97 9.15 -1.98
CA LEU A 152 -9.83 9.84 -3.27
C LEU A 152 -9.66 11.36 -3.14
N GLU A 153 -9.68 11.91 -1.90
CA GLU A 153 -9.65 13.35 -1.63
C GLU A 153 -8.52 14.09 -2.38
N SER A 154 -7.32 13.52 -2.42
CA SER A 154 -6.18 14.14 -3.09
C SER A 154 -6.34 14.18 -4.62
N ILE A 155 -6.99 13.17 -5.20
CA ILE A 155 -7.29 13.10 -6.64
C ILE A 155 -8.44 14.04 -6.95
N SER A 156 -9.52 14.02 -6.15
CA SER A 156 -10.67 14.93 -6.24
C SER A 156 -10.20 16.39 -6.27
N ALA A 157 -9.38 16.78 -5.28
CA ALA A 157 -8.87 18.15 -5.18
C ALA A 157 -8.05 18.57 -6.42
N LYS A 158 -7.23 17.68 -6.97
CA LYS A 158 -6.45 17.99 -8.18
C LYS A 158 -7.31 18.07 -9.43
N LEU A 159 -8.33 17.26 -9.56
CA LEU A 159 -9.28 17.32 -10.67
C LEU A 159 -10.14 18.60 -10.60
N GLU A 160 -10.56 19.02 -9.41
CA GLU A 160 -11.26 20.30 -9.20
C GLU A 160 -10.36 21.49 -9.54
N GLU A 161 -9.09 21.49 -9.10
CA GLU A 161 -8.10 22.52 -9.48
C GLU A 161 -7.91 22.59 -10.99
N ALA A 162 -7.96 21.46 -11.68
CA ALA A 162 -7.90 21.38 -13.13
C ALA A 162 -9.20 21.83 -13.84
N GLY A 163 -10.30 22.04 -13.13
CA GLY A 163 -11.55 22.54 -13.64
C GLY A 163 -12.63 21.49 -13.92
N ALA A 164 -12.49 20.28 -13.36
CA ALA A 164 -13.58 19.32 -13.29
C ALA A 164 -14.49 19.65 -12.11
N GLU A 165 -15.76 19.27 -12.19
CA GLU A 165 -16.70 19.32 -11.06
C GLU A 165 -16.75 17.94 -10.40
N ILE A 166 -16.54 17.88 -9.09
CA ILE A 166 -16.55 16.65 -8.31
C ILE A 166 -17.70 16.74 -7.30
N ILE A 167 -18.53 15.71 -7.25
CA ILE A 167 -19.57 15.55 -6.23
C ILE A 167 -19.36 14.22 -5.53
N GLU A 168 -19.13 14.27 -4.22
CA GLU A 168 -18.97 13.09 -3.39
C GLU A 168 -20.30 12.66 -2.78
N TYR A 169 -20.55 11.36 -2.77
CA TYR A 169 -21.67 10.68 -2.12
C TYR A 169 -21.09 9.71 -1.07
N ASP A 170 -21.94 8.99 -0.35
CA ASP A 170 -21.48 8.08 0.71
C ASP A 170 -20.55 6.97 0.18
N ASP A 171 -20.84 6.43 -1.00
CA ASP A 171 -20.10 5.31 -1.63
C ASP A 171 -19.78 5.53 -3.11
N ALA A 172 -19.85 6.78 -3.58
CA ALA A 172 -19.63 7.11 -4.99
C ALA A 172 -19.03 8.51 -5.14
N VAL A 173 -18.35 8.72 -6.27
CA VAL A 173 -17.87 10.04 -6.70
C VAL A 173 -18.33 10.30 -8.13
N ARG A 174 -19.00 11.43 -8.37
CA ARG A 174 -19.38 11.90 -9.70
C ARG A 174 -18.35 12.90 -10.21
N VAL A 175 -17.86 12.65 -11.39
CA VAL A 175 -16.91 13.52 -12.08
C VAL A 175 -17.58 14.08 -13.34
N THR A 176 -17.67 15.39 -13.44
CA THR A 176 -18.30 16.08 -14.55
C THR A 176 -17.35 17.10 -15.16
N ARG A 177 -17.18 17.07 -16.47
CA ARG A 177 -16.39 18.06 -17.19
C ARG A 177 -17.01 18.40 -18.54
N PHE A 178 -17.39 19.64 -18.72
CA PHE A 178 -17.93 20.20 -19.98
C PHE A 178 -17.04 21.28 -20.59
N LYS A 179 -16.02 21.76 -19.88
CA LYS A 179 -15.07 22.77 -20.35
C LYS A 179 -13.66 22.19 -20.45
N PRO A 180 -12.77 22.75 -21.27
CA PRO A 180 -11.36 22.35 -21.29
C PRO A 180 -10.73 22.43 -19.90
N LEU A 181 -9.84 21.47 -19.60
CA LEU A 181 -9.06 21.52 -18.35
C LEU A 181 -8.09 22.71 -18.37
N THR A 182 -7.84 23.26 -17.21
CA THR A 182 -6.84 24.28 -16.96
C THR A 182 -5.58 23.67 -16.35
N LYS A 183 -4.47 24.40 -16.46
CA LYS A 183 -3.23 23.99 -15.81
C LYS A 183 -3.41 24.05 -14.29
N CYS A 184 -3.06 22.98 -13.60
CA CYS A 184 -2.94 22.92 -12.16
C CYS A 184 -1.46 22.87 -11.73
N ASN A 185 -1.15 23.33 -10.52
CA ASN A 185 0.21 23.35 -9.96
C ASN A 185 0.53 22.08 -9.14
#